data_527a267322739c6c3772717c1772db44
#
_entry.id   527a267322739c6c3772717c1772db44
#
_cell.length_a   1.000
_cell.length_b   1.000
_cell.length_c   1.000
_cell.angle_alpha   90.00
_cell.angle_beta   90.00
_cell.angle_gamma   90.00
#
_symmetry.space_group_name_H-M   'P 1'
#
loop_
_entity.id
_entity.type
_entity.pdbx_description
1 polymer ?
#
loop_
_entity_poly.entity_id
_entity_poly.type
_entity_poly.pdbx_seq_one_letter_code
_entity_poly.pdbx_strand_id
1 'polypeptide(L)'
;MSKKILISINTAWNLLNFRGGLISRLISSGFEVIAVAPSDEYVAELELMGCRFVHLEMDNKGTNPVRDVLLLWRYFRLLKTEKPDLCLFYTVKPNVYGSLTSSFCSIPFINNVSGLGAVFIQGGWLRRFVSALYRLAFRNSNQVFFQNRDDLGLFLLNKLVKVELTDVLPGSGINLHRFTPTDDSDRKSLNTPFRFLLIARMLKDKGVVEFVNAAQLLKESGVKAEFCLLGFLDVQNFSAISSEQMQVWTDQGFVKYLGVSDDVREQIASADCVVLPSYREGTPRTLLEASAMGKPIITTNVVGCKEVVEHGVNGFLCEVKNAQDLAVKMKEMLLFSEDQRRLMGENSRLKMEKEFDENIVIQKYLQAVDLALLGQPVP
;
A
#
# COMPACT_ATOMS: atom_id res chain seq x y z
N MET A 1 -7.51 28.70 -19.09
CA MET A 1 -8.32 27.67 -18.39
C MET A 1 -7.35 26.78 -17.63
N SER A 2 -7.68 26.37 -16.42
CA SER A 2 -6.85 25.43 -15.68
C SER A 2 -6.87 24.07 -16.39
N LYS A 3 -5.72 23.37 -16.45
CA LYS A 3 -5.65 22.02 -17.04
C LYS A 3 -6.30 21.02 -16.11
N LYS A 4 -6.97 20.01 -16.67
CA LYS A 4 -7.72 18.98 -15.95
C LYS A 4 -6.91 17.70 -15.84
N ILE A 5 -6.72 17.21 -14.61
CA ILE A 5 -6.07 15.93 -14.35
C ILE A 5 -7.10 14.95 -13.77
N LEU A 6 -7.30 13.84 -14.46
CA LEU A 6 -8.17 12.77 -14.01
C LEU A 6 -7.34 11.70 -13.28
N ILE A 7 -7.71 11.39 -12.05
CA ILE A 7 -7.05 10.35 -11.21
C ILE A 7 -8.03 9.21 -10.99
N SER A 8 -7.73 8.01 -11.48
CA SER A 8 -8.61 6.85 -11.32
C SER A 8 -7.95 5.70 -10.59
N ILE A 9 -8.66 5.20 -9.58
CA ILE A 9 -8.28 4.06 -8.74
C ILE A 9 -9.55 3.25 -8.37
N ASN A 10 -9.39 2.14 -7.70
CA ASN A 10 -10.46 1.17 -7.44
C ASN A 10 -11.40 1.49 -6.25
N THR A 11 -11.10 2.46 -5.38
CA THR A 11 -11.98 2.94 -4.28
C THR A 11 -11.69 4.41 -3.96
N ALA A 12 -12.67 5.16 -3.43
CA ALA A 12 -12.44 6.54 -2.97
C ALA A 12 -11.53 6.55 -1.72
N TRP A 13 -11.66 5.55 -0.84
CA TRP A 13 -10.74 5.34 0.27
C TRP A 13 -9.26 5.30 -0.17
N ASN A 14 -8.95 4.59 -1.26
CA ASN A 14 -7.58 4.53 -1.80
C ASN A 14 -7.10 5.88 -2.34
N LEU A 15 -7.99 6.68 -2.96
CA LEU A 15 -7.66 8.05 -3.38
C LEU A 15 -7.26 8.90 -2.18
N LEU A 16 -8.10 8.93 -1.17
CA LEU A 16 -7.88 9.73 0.02
C LEU A 16 -6.61 9.32 0.76
N ASN A 17 -6.47 8.06 1.07
CA ASN A 17 -5.40 7.57 1.96
C ASN A 17 -4.03 7.43 1.29
N PHE A 18 -3.99 7.18 -0.02
CA PHE A 18 -2.71 6.97 -0.74
C PHE A 18 -2.37 8.07 -1.73
N ARG A 19 -3.31 8.94 -2.09
CA ARG A 19 -3.12 9.98 -3.10
C ARG A 19 -3.53 11.37 -2.64
N GLY A 20 -4.03 11.50 -1.39
CA GLY A 20 -4.47 12.78 -0.83
C GLY A 20 -3.38 13.86 -0.91
N GLY A 21 -2.13 13.57 -0.54
CA GLY A 21 -1.01 14.51 -0.66
C GLY A 21 -0.74 14.93 -2.12
N LEU A 22 -0.78 13.99 -3.07
CA LEU A 22 -0.63 14.30 -4.50
C LEU A 22 -1.82 15.12 -5.02
N ILE A 23 -3.05 14.77 -4.66
CA ILE A 23 -4.26 15.53 -5.02
C ILE A 23 -4.16 16.97 -4.54
N SER A 24 -3.87 17.18 -3.25
CA SER A 24 -3.70 18.51 -2.67
C SER A 24 -2.61 19.32 -3.38
N ARG A 25 -1.50 18.67 -3.73
CA ARG A 25 -0.39 19.34 -4.43
C ARG A 25 -0.76 19.74 -5.85
N LEU A 26 -1.45 18.86 -6.59
CA LEU A 26 -1.93 19.20 -7.94
C LEU A 26 -2.91 20.37 -7.91
N ILE A 27 -3.87 20.38 -6.97
CA ILE A 27 -4.82 21.49 -6.80
C ILE A 27 -4.06 22.79 -6.47
N SER A 28 -3.12 22.77 -5.52
CA SER A 28 -2.31 23.94 -5.15
C SER A 28 -1.40 24.42 -6.28
N SER A 29 -1.07 23.53 -7.23
CA SER A 29 -0.35 23.87 -8.47
C SER A 29 -1.25 24.41 -9.58
N GLY A 30 -2.55 24.61 -9.32
CA GLY A 30 -3.50 25.24 -10.25
C GLY A 30 -4.20 24.26 -11.20
N PHE A 31 -4.09 22.95 -10.99
CA PHE A 31 -4.84 21.96 -11.77
C PHE A 31 -6.26 21.76 -11.24
N GLU A 32 -7.22 21.53 -12.14
CA GLU A 32 -8.53 20.96 -11.80
C GLU A 32 -8.37 19.44 -11.66
N VAL A 33 -8.61 18.87 -10.48
CA VAL A 33 -8.46 17.44 -10.24
C VAL A 33 -9.83 16.75 -10.24
N ILE A 34 -9.96 15.71 -11.08
CA ILE A 34 -11.14 14.85 -11.17
C ILE A 34 -10.77 13.50 -10.55
N ALA A 35 -11.33 13.19 -9.39
CA ALA A 35 -11.16 11.93 -8.69
C ALA A 35 -12.20 10.91 -9.19
N VAL A 36 -11.77 9.74 -9.65
CA VAL A 36 -12.64 8.73 -10.28
C VAL A 36 -12.48 7.38 -9.61
N ALA A 37 -13.55 6.90 -8.98
CA ALA A 37 -13.61 5.59 -8.32
C ALA A 37 -15.07 5.13 -8.15
N PRO A 38 -15.36 3.88 -7.75
CA PRO A 38 -16.62 3.54 -7.11
C PRO A 38 -16.84 4.40 -5.87
N SER A 39 -18.08 4.88 -5.65
CA SER A 39 -18.42 5.69 -4.48
C SER A 39 -18.36 4.84 -3.22
N ASP A 40 -17.80 5.39 -2.17
CA ASP A 40 -17.81 4.91 -0.80
C ASP A 40 -17.97 6.09 0.18
N GLU A 41 -17.88 5.85 1.47
CA GLU A 41 -18.08 6.86 2.53
C GLU A 41 -17.04 8.01 2.52
N TYR A 42 -15.91 7.85 1.82
CA TYR A 42 -14.81 8.82 1.77
C TYR A 42 -14.94 9.87 0.64
N VAL A 43 -16.03 9.83 -0.15
CA VAL A 43 -16.26 10.80 -1.24
C VAL A 43 -16.34 12.24 -0.73
N ALA A 44 -17.06 12.46 0.37
CA ALA A 44 -17.25 13.79 0.94
C ALA A 44 -15.89 14.43 1.34
N GLU A 45 -14.97 13.64 1.90
CA GLU A 45 -13.65 14.12 2.27
C GLU A 45 -12.80 14.50 1.05
N LEU A 46 -12.88 13.74 -0.04
CA LEU A 46 -12.23 14.07 -1.31
C LEU A 46 -12.74 15.39 -1.89
N GLU A 47 -14.05 15.63 -1.84
CA GLU A 47 -14.65 16.88 -2.31
C GLU A 47 -14.26 18.07 -1.42
N LEU A 48 -14.17 17.87 -0.11
CA LEU A 48 -13.65 18.89 0.83
C LEU A 48 -12.18 19.25 0.55
N MET A 49 -11.38 18.34 -0.01
CA MET A 49 -10.02 18.66 -0.47
C MET A 49 -9.99 19.56 -1.71
N GLY A 50 -11.14 19.80 -2.36
CA GLY A 50 -11.26 20.64 -3.56
C GLY A 50 -11.17 19.87 -4.89
N CYS A 51 -11.17 18.55 -4.89
CA CYS A 51 -11.30 17.78 -6.12
C CYS A 51 -12.77 17.51 -6.46
N ARG A 52 -13.08 17.36 -7.75
CA ARG A 52 -14.40 16.95 -8.20
C ARG A 52 -14.46 15.42 -8.29
N PHE A 53 -15.38 14.80 -7.57
CA PHE A 53 -15.55 13.34 -7.61
C PHE A 53 -16.51 12.92 -8.75
N VAL A 54 -16.14 11.84 -9.45
CA VAL A 54 -16.99 11.20 -10.45
C VAL A 54 -17.09 9.70 -10.16
N HIS A 55 -18.28 9.24 -9.89
CA HIS A 55 -18.55 7.81 -9.69
C HIS A 55 -18.29 7.03 -10.98
N LEU A 56 -17.47 5.98 -10.88
CA LEU A 56 -17.26 5.00 -11.94
C LEU A 56 -17.36 3.60 -11.35
N GLU A 57 -18.46 2.92 -11.64
CA GLU A 57 -18.65 1.54 -11.19
C GLU A 57 -17.63 0.62 -11.83
N MET A 58 -16.84 -0.06 -11.01
CA MET A 58 -15.89 -1.11 -11.42
C MET A 58 -15.90 -2.26 -10.43
N ASP A 59 -15.81 -3.47 -10.94
CA ASP A 59 -15.68 -4.67 -10.13
C ASP A 59 -14.19 -4.87 -9.76
N ASN A 60 -13.88 -4.71 -8.49
CA ASN A 60 -12.49 -4.76 -8.00
C ASN A 60 -11.87 -6.16 -7.97
N LYS A 61 -12.68 -7.23 -8.09
CA LYS A 61 -12.24 -8.61 -7.85
C LYS A 61 -12.57 -9.59 -8.99
N GLY A 62 -13.46 -9.20 -9.91
CA GLY A 62 -13.96 -10.09 -10.95
C GLY A 62 -13.09 -10.09 -12.22
N THR A 63 -13.07 -11.23 -12.90
CA THR A 63 -12.51 -11.43 -14.24
C THR A 63 -13.64 -11.67 -15.27
N ASN A 64 -14.79 -11.03 -15.09
CA ASN A 64 -15.94 -11.18 -15.98
C ASN A 64 -15.75 -10.32 -17.24
N PRO A 65 -15.58 -10.93 -18.44
CA PRO A 65 -15.29 -10.19 -19.67
C PRO A 65 -16.39 -9.18 -20.05
N VAL A 66 -17.65 -9.48 -19.77
CA VAL A 66 -18.78 -8.58 -20.08
C VAL A 66 -18.71 -7.31 -19.25
N ARG A 67 -18.43 -7.45 -17.95
CA ARG A 67 -18.22 -6.30 -17.04
C ARG A 67 -17.00 -5.47 -17.44
N ASP A 68 -15.95 -6.13 -17.93
CA ASP A 68 -14.72 -5.48 -18.38
C ASP A 68 -14.92 -4.69 -19.68
N VAL A 69 -15.70 -5.19 -20.63
CA VAL A 69 -16.13 -4.45 -21.85
C VAL A 69 -17.03 -3.25 -21.46
N LEU A 70 -17.93 -3.44 -20.50
CA LEU A 70 -18.76 -2.35 -20.00
C LEU A 70 -17.91 -1.28 -19.31
N LEU A 71 -16.85 -1.66 -18.58
CA LEU A 71 -15.93 -0.73 -17.96
C LEU A 71 -15.15 0.08 -19.01
N LEU A 72 -14.69 -0.54 -20.11
CA LEU A 72 -14.10 0.18 -21.24
C LEU A 72 -15.05 1.25 -21.79
N TRP A 73 -16.33 0.91 -21.99
CA TRP A 73 -17.33 1.86 -22.47
C TRP A 73 -17.61 3.00 -21.47
N ARG A 74 -17.65 2.69 -20.16
CA ARG A 74 -17.76 3.70 -19.10
C ARG A 74 -16.59 4.68 -19.12
N TYR A 75 -15.34 4.17 -19.24
CA TYR A 75 -14.15 5.03 -19.39
C TYR A 75 -14.25 5.88 -20.66
N PHE A 76 -14.66 5.30 -21.79
CA PHE A 76 -14.82 6.05 -23.03
C PHE A 76 -15.81 7.23 -22.86
N ARG A 77 -16.97 6.98 -22.28
CA ARG A 77 -17.95 8.05 -22.01
C ARG A 77 -17.38 9.09 -21.07
N LEU A 78 -16.75 8.66 -19.97
CA LEU A 78 -16.13 9.55 -19.00
C LEU A 78 -15.11 10.48 -19.67
N LEU A 79 -14.16 9.93 -20.42
CA LEU A 79 -13.11 10.72 -21.08
C LEU A 79 -13.66 11.67 -22.13
N LYS A 80 -14.69 11.27 -22.88
CA LYS A 80 -15.38 12.15 -23.86
C LYS A 80 -16.14 13.28 -23.20
N THR A 81 -16.72 13.05 -22.02
CA THR A 81 -17.49 14.07 -21.28
C THR A 81 -16.56 15.03 -20.55
N GLU A 82 -15.58 14.50 -19.81
CA GLU A 82 -14.72 15.28 -18.94
C GLU A 82 -13.60 15.98 -19.67
N LYS A 83 -13.12 15.39 -20.77
CA LYS A 83 -12.03 15.88 -21.62
C LYS A 83 -10.80 16.29 -20.79
N PRO A 84 -10.24 15.37 -19.97
CA PRO A 84 -9.05 15.68 -19.18
C PRO A 84 -7.85 15.92 -20.10
N ASP A 85 -6.93 16.78 -19.64
CA ASP A 85 -5.65 17.03 -20.34
C ASP A 85 -4.65 15.90 -20.07
N LEU A 86 -4.79 15.19 -18.92
CA LEU A 86 -3.95 14.06 -18.51
C LEU A 86 -4.72 13.11 -17.60
N CYS A 87 -4.42 11.82 -17.68
CA CYS A 87 -4.96 10.81 -16.78
C CYS A 87 -3.86 10.14 -15.94
N LEU A 88 -4.13 9.90 -14.65
CA LEU A 88 -3.29 9.10 -13.75
C LEU A 88 -4.06 7.83 -13.37
N PHE A 89 -3.52 6.65 -13.71
CA PHE A 89 -4.17 5.37 -13.47
C PHE A 89 -3.42 4.53 -12.45
N TYR A 90 -4.18 3.98 -11.50
CA TYR A 90 -3.68 3.14 -10.44
C TYR A 90 -4.46 1.83 -10.38
N THR A 91 -3.88 0.77 -9.82
CA THR A 91 -4.47 -0.56 -9.73
C THR A 91 -4.75 -1.22 -11.10
N VAL A 92 -5.11 -2.50 -11.12
CA VAL A 92 -5.12 -3.31 -12.35
C VAL A 92 -6.11 -2.79 -13.39
N LYS A 93 -7.38 -2.61 -13.00
CA LYS A 93 -8.45 -2.26 -13.98
C LYS A 93 -8.32 -0.86 -14.55
N PRO A 94 -8.10 0.21 -13.77
CA PRO A 94 -7.77 1.53 -14.30
C PRO A 94 -6.51 1.53 -15.16
N ASN A 95 -5.44 0.85 -14.74
CA ASN A 95 -4.21 0.73 -15.53
C ASN A 95 -4.43 0.08 -16.90
N VAL A 96 -5.31 -0.92 -17.00
CA VAL A 96 -5.60 -1.59 -18.26
C VAL A 96 -6.65 -0.82 -19.05
N TYR A 97 -7.85 -0.70 -18.51
CA TYR A 97 -9.01 -0.20 -19.27
C TYR A 97 -9.01 1.32 -19.45
N GLY A 98 -8.57 2.06 -18.42
CA GLY A 98 -8.36 3.51 -18.51
C GLY A 98 -7.29 3.85 -19.56
N SER A 99 -6.15 3.16 -19.54
CA SER A 99 -5.06 3.39 -20.51
C SER A 99 -5.44 3.06 -21.94
N LEU A 100 -6.11 1.92 -22.19
CA LEU A 100 -6.60 1.56 -23.53
C LEU A 100 -7.57 2.63 -24.08
N THR A 101 -8.46 3.12 -23.22
CA THR A 101 -9.43 4.14 -23.61
C THR A 101 -8.77 5.50 -23.81
N SER A 102 -7.79 5.88 -22.97
CA SER A 102 -7.03 7.11 -23.12
C SER A 102 -6.22 7.10 -24.43
N SER A 103 -5.57 5.97 -24.76
CA SER A 103 -4.89 5.79 -26.04
C SER A 103 -5.83 5.99 -27.23
N PHE A 104 -7.05 5.41 -27.16
CA PHE A 104 -8.07 5.58 -28.20
C PHE A 104 -8.55 7.03 -28.33
N CYS A 105 -8.64 7.76 -27.23
CA CYS A 105 -9.04 9.17 -27.19
C CYS A 105 -7.88 10.15 -27.42
N SER A 106 -6.65 9.67 -27.61
CA SER A 106 -5.43 10.50 -27.73
C SER A 106 -5.21 11.42 -26.52
N ILE A 107 -5.54 10.96 -25.33
CA ILE A 107 -5.31 11.66 -24.06
C ILE A 107 -4.04 11.08 -23.42
N PRO A 108 -3.04 11.90 -23.05
CA PRO A 108 -1.84 11.44 -22.37
C PRO A 108 -2.17 10.82 -21.00
N PHE A 109 -1.39 9.85 -20.58
CA PHE A 109 -1.63 9.17 -19.30
C PHE A 109 -0.36 8.60 -18.67
N ILE A 110 -0.40 8.52 -17.35
CA ILE A 110 0.64 7.95 -16.49
C ILE A 110 0.05 6.81 -15.70
N ASN A 111 0.80 5.72 -15.58
CA ASN A 111 0.38 4.52 -14.87
C ASN A 111 1.19 4.33 -13.57
N ASN A 112 0.58 3.70 -12.58
CA ASN A 112 1.26 3.21 -11.38
C ASN A 112 0.89 1.76 -11.10
N VAL A 113 1.89 0.88 -11.13
CA VAL A 113 1.77 -0.53 -10.77
C VAL A 113 2.07 -0.65 -9.28
N SER A 114 1.02 -0.62 -8.45
CA SER A 114 1.13 -0.67 -6.98
C SER A 114 1.27 -2.07 -6.40
N GLY A 115 1.46 -3.06 -7.26
CA GLY A 115 1.62 -4.48 -6.95
C GLY A 115 1.06 -5.35 -8.07
N LEU A 116 1.56 -6.59 -8.19
CA LEU A 116 1.23 -7.46 -9.34
C LEU A 116 -0.15 -8.13 -9.22
N GLY A 117 -0.75 -8.14 -8.03
CA GLY A 117 -1.97 -8.89 -7.76
C GLY A 117 -1.79 -10.42 -7.82
N ALA A 118 -2.81 -11.16 -7.40
CA ALA A 118 -2.78 -12.62 -7.30
C ALA A 118 -2.56 -13.33 -8.65
N VAL A 119 -2.97 -12.73 -9.76
CA VAL A 119 -2.88 -13.32 -11.11
C VAL A 119 -1.44 -13.57 -11.55
N PHE A 120 -0.50 -12.70 -11.19
CA PHE A 120 0.91 -12.89 -11.52
C PHE A 120 1.59 -13.96 -10.66
N ILE A 121 1.03 -14.25 -9.48
CA ILE A 121 1.53 -15.25 -8.53
C ILE A 121 1.07 -16.65 -8.92
N GLN A 122 -0.19 -16.80 -9.36
CA GLN A 122 -0.80 -18.10 -9.64
C GLN A 122 -0.37 -18.72 -10.98
N GLY A 123 0.10 -17.92 -11.95
CA GLY A 123 0.54 -18.41 -13.25
C GLY A 123 -0.62 -18.82 -14.20
N GLY A 124 -0.31 -19.63 -15.23
CA GLY A 124 -1.30 -20.18 -16.17
C GLY A 124 -1.70 -19.25 -17.32
N TRP A 125 -2.78 -19.62 -18.03
CA TRP A 125 -3.28 -18.86 -19.19
C TRP A 125 -3.77 -17.47 -18.86
N LEU A 126 -4.35 -17.29 -17.65
CA LEU A 126 -4.83 -16.00 -17.17
C LEU A 126 -3.68 -15.00 -17.04
N ARG A 127 -2.52 -15.43 -16.54
CA ARG A 127 -1.30 -14.59 -16.49
C ARG A 127 -0.89 -14.13 -17.89
N ARG A 128 -0.92 -15.03 -18.90
CA ARG A 128 -0.58 -14.69 -20.30
C ARG A 128 -1.55 -13.64 -20.85
N PHE A 129 -2.84 -13.83 -20.62
CA PHE A 129 -3.89 -12.90 -21.04
C PHE A 129 -3.72 -11.50 -20.40
N VAL A 130 -3.57 -11.44 -19.07
CA VAL A 130 -3.36 -10.19 -18.34
C VAL A 130 -2.05 -9.52 -18.79
N SER A 131 -0.98 -10.30 -19.03
CA SER A 131 0.28 -9.77 -19.57
C SER A 131 0.11 -9.14 -20.96
N ALA A 132 -0.68 -9.76 -21.83
CA ALA A 132 -0.99 -9.18 -23.14
C ALA A 132 -1.78 -7.86 -23.03
N LEU A 133 -2.74 -7.81 -22.10
CA LEU A 133 -3.48 -6.59 -21.81
C LEU A 133 -2.57 -5.45 -21.30
N TYR A 134 -1.67 -5.75 -20.35
CA TYR A 134 -0.70 -4.75 -19.87
C TYR A 134 0.22 -4.25 -20.99
N ARG A 135 0.74 -5.16 -21.83
CA ARG A 135 1.59 -4.78 -22.97
C ARG A 135 0.87 -3.82 -23.90
N LEU A 136 -0.41 -4.07 -24.19
CA LEU A 136 -1.22 -3.21 -25.05
C LEU A 136 -1.54 -1.88 -24.35
N ALA A 137 -1.93 -1.92 -23.09
CA ALA A 137 -2.30 -0.75 -22.30
C ALA A 137 -1.13 0.23 -22.12
N PHE A 138 0.08 -0.30 -21.83
CA PHE A 138 1.24 0.56 -21.55
C PHE A 138 2.02 1.00 -22.79
N ARG A 139 1.62 0.56 -23.98
CA ARG A 139 2.31 0.89 -25.24
C ARG A 139 2.44 2.40 -25.47
N ASN A 140 1.41 3.16 -25.10
CA ASN A 140 1.31 4.61 -25.31
C ASN A 140 1.34 5.39 -23.97
N SER A 141 1.76 4.77 -22.88
CA SER A 141 1.94 5.44 -21.60
C SER A 141 3.07 6.48 -21.70
N ASN A 142 2.88 7.65 -21.10
CA ASN A 142 3.94 8.64 -20.97
C ASN A 142 4.95 8.24 -19.88
N GLN A 143 4.48 7.60 -18.81
CA GLN A 143 5.29 7.08 -17.71
C GLN A 143 4.59 5.89 -17.04
N VAL A 144 5.38 4.91 -16.59
CA VAL A 144 4.89 3.78 -15.78
C VAL A 144 5.73 3.69 -14.51
N PHE A 145 5.12 4.02 -13.38
CA PHE A 145 5.73 3.91 -12.08
C PHE A 145 5.53 2.53 -11.47
N PHE A 146 6.57 2.01 -10.83
CA PHE A 146 6.53 0.78 -10.02
C PHE A 146 6.86 1.11 -8.58
N GLN A 147 6.38 0.30 -7.61
CA GLN A 147 6.65 0.52 -6.20
C GLN A 147 7.87 -0.25 -5.68
N ASN A 148 8.41 -1.15 -6.46
CA ASN A 148 9.64 -1.88 -6.16
C ASN A 148 10.34 -2.35 -7.45
N ARG A 149 11.64 -2.63 -7.32
CA ARG A 149 12.49 -3.05 -8.46
C ARG A 149 12.18 -4.47 -8.94
N ASP A 150 11.70 -5.35 -8.08
CA ASP A 150 11.37 -6.74 -8.43
C ASP A 150 10.16 -6.79 -9.39
N ASP A 151 9.11 -5.99 -9.12
CA ASP A 151 7.94 -5.90 -9.99
C ASP A 151 8.31 -5.23 -11.34
N LEU A 152 9.11 -4.18 -11.32
CA LEU A 152 9.67 -3.58 -12.54
C LEU A 152 10.46 -4.62 -13.34
N GLY A 153 11.38 -5.34 -12.72
CA GLY A 153 12.21 -6.36 -13.36
C GLY A 153 11.35 -7.45 -14.04
N LEU A 154 10.27 -7.87 -13.38
CA LEU A 154 9.33 -8.85 -13.93
C LEU A 154 8.60 -8.31 -15.17
N PHE A 155 8.21 -7.03 -15.17
CA PHE A 155 7.57 -6.41 -16.34
C PHE A 155 8.53 -6.24 -17.51
N LEU A 156 9.78 -5.84 -17.26
CA LEU A 156 10.82 -5.72 -18.27
C LEU A 156 11.18 -7.09 -18.86
N LEU A 157 11.39 -8.11 -18.03
CA LEU A 157 11.71 -9.48 -18.46
C LEU A 157 10.62 -10.06 -19.38
N ASN A 158 9.34 -9.78 -19.08
CA ASN A 158 8.21 -10.23 -19.88
C ASN A 158 7.87 -9.27 -21.05
N LYS A 159 8.67 -8.21 -21.27
CA LYS A 159 8.46 -7.20 -22.31
C LYS A 159 7.06 -6.57 -22.28
N LEU A 160 6.56 -6.27 -21.08
CA LEU A 160 5.24 -5.67 -20.86
C LEU A 160 5.30 -4.14 -20.93
N VAL A 161 6.46 -3.56 -20.72
CA VAL A 161 6.74 -2.13 -20.75
C VAL A 161 8.14 -1.90 -21.31
N LYS A 162 8.39 -0.72 -21.86
CA LYS A 162 9.71 -0.29 -22.30
C LYS A 162 10.45 0.38 -21.13
N VAL A 163 11.77 0.15 -21.02
CA VAL A 163 12.58 0.66 -19.91
C VAL A 163 12.58 2.18 -19.83
N GLU A 164 12.61 2.85 -20.98
CA GLU A 164 12.61 4.31 -21.10
C GLU A 164 11.32 4.99 -20.57
N LEU A 165 10.26 4.23 -20.34
CA LEU A 165 9.00 4.74 -19.79
C LEU A 165 8.85 4.42 -18.29
N THR A 166 9.88 3.85 -17.66
CA THR A 166 9.72 3.29 -16.30
C THR A 166 10.55 4.02 -15.26
N ASP A 167 9.98 4.18 -14.06
CA ASP A 167 10.71 4.61 -12.87
C ASP A 167 10.14 3.91 -11.62
N VAL A 168 10.91 3.93 -10.54
CA VAL A 168 10.53 3.32 -9.25
C VAL A 168 10.21 4.41 -8.24
N LEU A 169 9.06 4.27 -7.58
CA LEU A 169 8.64 5.09 -6.46
C LEU A 169 8.76 4.30 -5.15
N PRO A 170 9.08 4.95 -4.04
CA PRO A 170 9.06 4.32 -2.72
C PRO A 170 7.60 4.16 -2.22
N GLY A 171 6.83 3.29 -2.88
CA GLY A 171 5.41 3.11 -2.62
C GLY A 171 4.56 4.35 -2.92
N SER A 172 3.65 4.69 -2.01
CA SER A 172 2.89 5.95 -2.04
C SER A 172 3.59 7.09 -1.30
N GLY A 173 4.72 6.77 -0.65
CA GLY A 173 5.32 7.64 0.34
C GLY A 173 4.54 7.69 1.65
N ILE A 174 5.08 8.38 2.63
CA ILE A 174 4.44 8.61 3.94
C ILE A 174 4.45 10.09 4.29
N ASN A 175 3.33 10.58 4.81
CA ASN A 175 3.22 11.93 5.34
C ASN A 175 3.89 12.03 6.71
N LEU A 176 5.09 12.57 6.75
CA LEU A 176 5.92 12.66 7.95
C LEU A 176 5.40 13.68 8.98
N HIS A 177 4.51 14.60 8.59
CA HIS A 177 3.83 15.53 9.50
C HIS A 177 2.62 14.89 10.17
N ARG A 178 1.91 14.01 9.47
CA ARG A 178 0.78 13.26 10.02
C ARG A 178 1.25 12.13 10.94
N PHE A 179 2.32 11.43 10.56
CA PHE A 179 2.90 10.32 11.29
C PHE A 179 4.20 10.76 11.95
N THR A 180 4.09 11.30 13.15
CA THR A 180 5.22 11.79 13.95
C THR A 180 5.45 10.85 15.14
N PRO A 181 6.71 10.65 15.57
CA PRO A 181 6.99 9.99 16.84
C PRO A 181 6.23 10.67 17.99
N THR A 182 5.67 9.88 18.87
CA THR A 182 5.06 10.35 20.10
C THR A 182 6.08 10.22 21.24
N ASP A 183 6.06 11.15 22.18
CA ASP A 183 6.88 11.04 23.39
C ASP A 183 6.32 9.89 24.25
N ASP A 184 7.09 8.83 24.39
CA ASP A 184 6.72 7.64 25.16
C ASP A 184 6.88 7.85 26.68
N SER A 185 7.37 9.04 27.11
CA SER A 185 7.65 9.34 28.54
C SER A 185 6.42 9.22 29.43
N ASP A 186 5.23 9.55 28.92
CA ASP A 186 3.98 9.51 29.70
C ASP A 186 3.32 8.13 29.76
N ARG A 187 3.86 7.13 29.03
CA ARG A 187 3.19 5.83 28.82
C ARG A 187 3.72 4.69 29.64
N LYS A 188 4.95 4.74 30.08
CA LYS A 188 5.60 3.62 30.75
C LYS A 188 5.37 3.63 32.24
N SER A 189 4.19 3.16 32.65
CA SER A 189 4.09 2.49 33.97
C SER A 189 5.01 1.26 33.93
N LEU A 190 5.82 1.08 34.96
CA LEU A 190 6.74 -0.06 35.14
C LEU A 190 6.10 -1.47 35.02
N ASN A 191 4.77 -1.53 34.86
CA ASN A 191 3.97 -2.75 34.77
C ASN A 191 3.25 -2.97 33.44
N THR A 192 3.49 -2.13 32.41
CA THR A 192 2.83 -2.31 31.11
C THR A 192 3.55 -3.41 30.32
N PRO A 193 2.88 -4.49 29.89
CA PRO A 193 3.51 -5.55 29.11
C PRO A 193 3.92 -5.02 27.72
N PHE A 194 5.04 -5.55 27.22
CA PHE A 194 5.52 -5.25 25.87
C PHE A 194 4.46 -5.63 24.83
N ARG A 195 4.15 -4.71 23.89
CA ARG A 195 3.07 -4.88 22.92
C ARG A 195 3.60 -5.01 21.49
N PHE A 196 3.36 -6.18 20.90
CA PHE A 196 3.48 -6.39 19.45
C PHE A 196 2.16 -6.10 18.77
N LEU A 197 2.19 -5.34 17.66
CA LEU A 197 0.99 -4.95 16.93
C LEU A 197 1.12 -5.35 15.45
N LEU A 198 0.13 -6.09 14.93
CA LEU A 198 -0.06 -6.35 13.51
C LEU A 198 -1.26 -5.55 13.02
N ILE A 199 -1.04 -4.72 12.00
CA ILE A 199 -2.10 -3.95 11.34
C ILE A 199 -2.19 -4.38 9.87
N ALA A 200 -3.27 -5.07 9.51
CA ALA A 200 -3.55 -5.48 8.13
C ALA A 200 -5.01 -5.91 7.99
N ARG A 201 -5.48 -6.10 6.77
CA ARG A 201 -6.67 -6.94 6.56
C ARG A 201 -6.37 -8.34 7.08
N MET A 202 -7.30 -8.95 7.80
CA MET A 202 -7.11 -10.27 8.40
C MET A 202 -7.11 -11.35 7.32
N LEU A 203 -5.95 -11.53 6.67
CA LEU A 203 -5.71 -12.47 5.58
C LEU A 203 -4.51 -13.36 5.92
N LYS A 204 -4.53 -14.62 5.45
CA LYS A 204 -3.39 -15.54 5.61
C LYS A 204 -2.13 -15.02 4.92
N ASP A 205 -2.26 -14.42 3.74
CA ASP A 205 -1.13 -13.85 3.00
C ASP A 205 -0.52 -12.59 3.64
N LYS A 206 -1.18 -12.01 4.66
CA LYS A 206 -0.59 -10.97 5.54
C LYS A 206 0.19 -11.56 6.72
N GLY A 207 0.27 -12.89 6.81
CA GLY A 207 0.99 -13.58 7.87
C GLY A 207 0.29 -13.57 9.22
N VAL A 208 -1.05 -13.37 9.24
CA VAL A 208 -1.84 -13.37 10.49
C VAL A 208 -1.72 -14.71 11.21
N VAL A 209 -1.72 -15.83 10.47
CA VAL A 209 -1.57 -17.17 11.05
C VAL A 209 -0.20 -17.35 11.69
N GLU A 210 0.86 -16.90 11.02
CA GLU A 210 2.23 -16.95 11.54
C GLU A 210 2.40 -16.08 12.79
N PHE A 211 1.76 -14.91 12.81
CA PHE A 211 1.77 -14.03 13.99
C PHE A 211 1.10 -14.70 15.19
N VAL A 212 -0.07 -15.31 15.00
CA VAL A 212 -0.80 -16.01 16.08
C VAL A 212 -0.01 -17.22 16.57
N ASN A 213 0.54 -18.02 15.67
CA ASN A 213 1.35 -19.19 16.02
C ASN A 213 2.64 -18.77 16.75
N ALA A 214 3.28 -17.68 16.34
CA ALA A 214 4.44 -17.12 17.05
C ALA A 214 4.07 -16.62 18.45
N ALA A 215 2.91 -15.96 18.59
CA ALA A 215 2.38 -15.52 19.88
C ALA A 215 2.11 -16.71 20.82
N GLN A 216 1.54 -17.79 20.29
CA GLN A 216 1.33 -19.04 21.03
C GLN A 216 2.66 -19.61 21.55
N LEU A 217 3.65 -19.80 20.67
CA LEU A 217 4.98 -20.31 21.04
C LEU A 217 5.64 -19.48 22.13
N LEU A 218 5.55 -18.15 22.05
CA LEU A 218 6.12 -17.26 23.05
C LEU A 218 5.40 -17.36 24.40
N LYS A 219 4.06 -17.40 24.42
CA LYS A 219 3.27 -17.56 25.63
C LYS A 219 3.51 -18.92 26.31
N GLU A 220 3.57 -19.99 25.55
CA GLU A 220 3.89 -21.33 26.06
C GLU A 220 5.31 -21.40 26.65
N SER A 221 6.24 -20.56 26.16
CA SER A 221 7.59 -20.40 26.72
C SER A 221 7.65 -19.45 27.94
N GLY A 222 6.50 -18.95 28.42
CA GLY A 222 6.42 -18.08 29.59
C GLY A 222 6.66 -16.59 29.32
N VAL A 223 6.72 -16.15 28.08
CA VAL A 223 6.90 -14.73 27.71
C VAL A 223 5.64 -13.94 28.08
N LYS A 224 5.82 -12.86 28.85
CA LYS A 224 4.77 -11.92 29.22
C LYS A 224 4.76 -10.73 28.25
N ALA A 225 4.04 -10.87 27.12
CA ALA A 225 3.84 -9.82 26.14
C ALA A 225 2.38 -9.81 25.64
N GLU A 226 1.93 -8.68 25.11
CA GLU A 226 0.67 -8.55 24.40
C GLU A 226 0.88 -8.69 22.90
N PHE A 227 0.01 -9.44 22.24
CA PHE A 227 0.01 -9.65 20.80
C PHE A 227 -1.32 -9.14 20.24
N CYS A 228 -1.29 -8.00 19.56
CA CYS A 228 -2.49 -7.30 19.12
C CYS A 228 -2.66 -7.39 17.60
N LEU A 229 -3.91 -7.57 17.16
CA LEU A 229 -4.32 -7.62 15.76
C LEU A 229 -5.33 -6.50 15.51
N LEU A 230 -5.10 -5.68 14.49
CA LEU A 230 -5.96 -4.59 14.08
C LEU A 230 -6.25 -4.66 12.58
N GLY A 231 -7.52 -4.65 12.18
CA GLY A 231 -7.95 -4.57 10.79
C GLY A 231 -9.17 -5.43 10.45
N PHE A 232 -9.65 -5.32 9.23
CA PHE A 232 -10.90 -5.91 8.79
C PHE A 232 -10.87 -7.43 8.76
N LEU A 233 -11.88 -8.04 9.41
CA LEU A 233 -12.24 -9.46 9.29
C LEU A 233 -13.21 -9.69 8.14
N ASP A 234 -13.47 -10.96 7.83
CA ASP A 234 -14.49 -11.44 6.89
C ASP A 234 -14.43 -10.73 5.53
N VAL A 235 -13.26 -10.26 5.13
CA VAL A 235 -13.06 -9.67 3.82
C VAL A 235 -13.31 -10.71 2.73
N GLN A 236 -14.01 -10.33 1.66
CA GLN A 236 -14.27 -11.22 0.52
C GLN A 236 -12.97 -11.60 -0.21
N ASN A 237 -12.23 -12.55 0.36
CA ASN A 237 -10.98 -13.07 -0.15
C ASN A 237 -10.84 -14.56 0.26
N PHE A 238 -10.28 -15.39 -0.62
CA PHE A 238 -10.06 -16.81 -0.34
C PHE A 238 -9.08 -17.07 0.81
N SER A 239 -8.20 -16.11 1.12
CA SER A 239 -7.25 -16.18 2.24
C SER A 239 -7.75 -15.48 3.51
N ALA A 240 -9.04 -15.09 3.57
CA ALA A 240 -9.59 -14.41 4.72
C ALA A 240 -9.56 -15.27 5.98
N ILE A 241 -9.27 -14.62 7.11
CA ILE A 241 -9.49 -15.17 8.44
C ILE A 241 -10.95 -14.85 8.81
N SER A 242 -11.70 -15.87 9.21
CA SER A 242 -13.09 -15.68 9.64
C SER A 242 -13.18 -15.14 11.08
N SER A 243 -14.34 -14.54 11.39
CA SER A 243 -14.64 -14.08 12.75
C SER A 243 -14.60 -15.22 13.76
N GLU A 244 -15.07 -16.42 13.38
CA GLU A 244 -15.04 -17.61 14.25
C GLU A 244 -13.60 -18.02 14.56
N GLN A 245 -12.71 -18.01 13.56
CA GLN A 245 -11.30 -18.35 13.77
C GLN A 245 -10.61 -17.32 14.66
N MET A 246 -10.91 -16.04 14.48
CA MET A 246 -10.38 -14.97 15.33
C MET A 246 -10.86 -15.11 16.78
N GLN A 247 -12.14 -15.43 16.97
CA GLN A 247 -12.71 -15.66 18.30
C GLN A 247 -12.01 -16.80 19.02
N VAL A 248 -11.77 -17.94 18.34
CA VAL A 248 -11.03 -19.07 18.90
C VAL A 248 -9.64 -18.64 19.42
N TRP A 249 -8.87 -17.90 18.63
CA TRP A 249 -7.54 -17.44 19.03
C TRP A 249 -7.57 -16.45 20.21
N THR A 250 -8.61 -15.61 20.25
CA THR A 250 -8.82 -14.65 21.35
C THR A 250 -9.23 -15.36 22.64
N ASP A 251 -10.14 -16.33 22.57
CA ASP A 251 -10.60 -17.12 23.73
C ASP A 251 -9.48 -17.99 24.32
N GLN A 252 -8.59 -18.50 23.45
CA GLN A 252 -7.36 -19.18 23.87
C GLN A 252 -6.33 -18.23 24.50
N GLY A 253 -6.58 -16.93 24.44
CA GLY A 253 -5.71 -15.91 25.02
C GLY A 253 -4.39 -15.68 24.24
N PHE A 254 -4.25 -16.18 23.01
CA PHE A 254 -3.02 -16.00 22.23
C PHE A 254 -2.85 -14.58 21.74
N VAL A 255 -3.94 -13.95 21.29
CA VAL A 255 -3.93 -12.59 20.75
C VAL A 255 -5.11 -11.76 21.30
N LYS A 256 -5.00 -10.45 21.16
CA LYS A 256 -6.10 -9.48 21.35
C LYS A 256 -6.49 -8.93 19.99
N TYR A 257 -7.74 -9.10 19.58
CA TYR A 257 -8.26 -8.43 18.41
C TYR A 257 -8.84 -7.07 18.79
N LEU A 258 -8.31 -6.00 18.18
CA LEU A 258 -8.65 -4.61 18.49
C LEU A 258 -9.74 -4.03 17.58
N GLY A 259 -10.28 -4.85 16.65
CA GLY A 259 -11.27 -4.39 15.69
C GLY A 259 -10.65 -3.63 14.51
N VAL A 260 -11.31 -2.56 14.07
CA VAL A 260 -10.93 -1.71 12.94
C VAL A 260 -10.75 -0.28 13.43
N SER A 261 -9.86 0.47 12.82
CA SER A 261 -9.67 1.90 13.10
C SER A 261 -9.44 2.66 11.80
N ASP A 262 -10.06 3.82 11.66
CA ASP A 262 -9.82 4.75 10.54
C ASP A 262 -8.53 5.55 10.76
N ASP A 263 -8.07 5.69 11.99
CA ASP A 263 -6.81 6.30 12.34
C ASP A 263 -5.98 5.37 13.23
N VAL A 264 -4.95 4.79 12.65
CA VAL A 264 -4.10 3.80 13.30
C VAL A 264 -3.01 4.41 14.18
N ARG A 265 -2.89 5.74 14.23
CA ARG A 265 -1.79 6.42 14.94
C ARG A 265 -1.78 6.13 16.43
N GLU A 266 -2.94 6.11 17.09
CA GLU A 266 -3.03 5.79 18.49
C GLU A 266 -2.57 4.35 18.78
N GLN A 267 -2.99 3.39 17.95
CA GLN A 267 -2.60 1.99 18.10
C GLN A 267 -1.11 1.79 17.83
N ILE A 268 -0.55 2.43 16.81
CA ILE A 268 0.90 2.42 16.53
C ILE A 268 1.65 3.07 17.68
N ALA A 269 1.20 4.25 18.13
CA ALA A 269 1.81 4.91 19.27
C ALA A 269 1.81 3.98 20.49
N SER A 270 0.74 3.18 20.73
CA SER A 270 0.62 2.23 21.86
C SER A 270 1.44 0.95 21.69
N ALA A 271 2.01 0.69 20.55
CA ALA A 271 2.83 -0.48 20.32
C ALA A 271 4.31 -0.20 20.65
N ASP A 272 5.03 -1.22 21.10
CA ASP A 272 6.48 -1.20 21.25
C ASP A 272 7.18 -1.70 19.99
N CYS A 273 6.52 -2.55 19.21
CA CYS A 273 7.02 -3.07 17.94
C CYS A 273 5.85 -3.40 17.01
N VAL A 274 5.97 -2.99 15.72
CA VAL A 274 4.99 -3.38 14.71
C VAL A 274 5.51 -4.57 13.91
N VAL A 275 4.62 -5.55 13.69
CA VAL A 275 4.96 -6.84 13.07
C VAL A 275 4.06 -7.07 11.87
N LEU A 276 4.65 -7.30 10.69
CA LEU A 276 3.91 -7.65 9.48
C LEU A 276 4.62 -8.79 8.72
N PRO A 277 4.31 -10.07 9.02
CA PRO A 277 4.98 -11.21 8.40
C PRO A 277 4.33 -11.60 7.06
N SER A 278 4.10 -10.61 6.19
CA SER A 278 3.41 -10.75 4.92
C SER A 278 4.20 -11.62 3.93
N TYR A 279 3.48 -12.30 3.02
CA TYR A 279 4.11 -13.16 2.01
C TYR A 279 4.62 -12.40 0.79
N ARG A 280 4.05 -11.24 0.49
CA ARG A 280 4.47 -10.32 -0.57
C ARG A 280 3.70 -9.01 -0.46
N GLU A 281 4.35 -7.88 -0.70
CA GLU A 281 3.73 -6.56 -0.75
C GLU A 281 4.20 -5.76 -1.99
N GLY A 282 3.52 -4.66 -2.28
CA GLY A 282 4.09 -3.59 -3.10
C GLY A 282 5.08 -2.78 -2.27
N THR A 283 4.54 -1.91 -1.42
CA THR A 283 5.23 -1.27 -0.28
C THR A 283 4.18 -1.14 0.82
N PRO A 284 4.30 -1.89 1.94
CA PRO A 284 3.25 -1.96 2.94
C PRO A 284 3.16 -0.68 3.75
N ARG A 285 2.05 0.04 3.60
CA ARG A 285 1.85 1.34 4.24
C ARG A 285 1.96 1.28 5.76
N THR A 286 1.46 0.23 6.37
CA THR A 286 1.55 0.01 7.83
C THR A 286 3.00 0.06 8.33
N LEU A 287 3.95 -0.51 7.56
CA LEU A 287 5.36 -0.45 7.93
C LEU A 287 5.90 0.97 7.78
N LEU A 288 5.49 1.72 6.74
CA LEU A 288 5.89 3.13 6.59
C LEU A 288 5.34 3.99 7.73
N GLU A 289 4.07 3.79 8.10
CA GLU A 289 3.39 4.50 9.20
C GLU A 289 4.08 4.24 10.54
N ALA A 290 4.34 2.97 10.85
CA ALA A 290 5.02 2.57 12.08
C ALA A 290 6.47 3.10 12.12
N SER A 291 7.21 2.98 11.02
CA SER A 291 8.58 3.51 10.90
C SER A 291 8.61 5.03 11.04
N ALA A 292 7.67 5.75 10.42
CA ALA A 292 7.56 7.21 10.54
C ALA A 292 7.26 7.67 11.96
N MET A 293 6.54 6.83 12.73
CA MET A 293 6.28 7.05 14.16
C MET A 293 7.40 6.53 15.08
N GLY A 294 8.56 6.18 14.51
CA GLY A 294 9.73 5.77 15.29
C GLY A 294 9.58 4.40 15.95
N LYS A 295 8.78 3.48 15.41
CA LYS A 295 8.63 2.14 15.97
C LYS A 295 9.58 1.15 15.30
N PRO A 296 10.23 0.24 16.08
CA PRO A 296 10.93 -0.91 15.55
C PRO A 296 9.98 -1.82 14.77
N ILE A 297 10.49 -2.46 13.73
CA ILE A 297 9.68 -3.31 12.84
C ILE A 297 10.18 -4.74 12.84
N ILE A 298 9.27 -5.72 12.79
CA ILE A 298 9.58 -7.10 12.40
C ILE A 298 8.75 -7.43 11.16
N THR A 299 9.40 -7.86 10.09
CA THR A 299 8.72 -8.24 8.84
C THR A 299 9.45 -9.36 8.13
N THR A 300 8.87 -9.90 7.08
CA THR A 300 9.48 -10.95 6.27
C THR A 300 10.49 -10.40 5.26
N ASN A 301 11.49 -11.23 4.93
CA ASN A 301 12.47 -10.94 3.87
C ASN A 301 11.85 -11.21 2.49
N VAL A 302 10.80 -10.47 2.13
CA VAL A 302 10.09 -10.58 0.85
C VAL A 302 10.00 -9.23 0.17
N VAL A 303 9.68 -9.25 -1.13
CA VAL A 303 9.44 -8.05 -1.95
C VAL A 303 8.41 -7.14 -1.29
N GLY A 304 8.70 -5.85 -1.22
CA GLY A 304 7.89 -4.81 -0.61
C GLY A 304 8.16 -4.62 0.89
N CYS A 305 8.49 -5.68 1.63
CA CYS A 305 8.78 -5.62 3.06
C CYS A 305 10.27 -5.34 3.33
N LYS A 306 11.17 -6.07 2.66
CA LYS A 306 12.62 -5.95 2.82
C LYS A 306 13.18 -4.56 2.46
N GLU A 307 12.49 -3.79 1.63
CA GLU A 307 12.88 -2.43 1.25
C GLU A 307 12.69 -1.45 2.41
N VAL A 308 11.71 -1.71 3.28
CA VAL A 308 11.41 -0.85 4.45
C VAL A 308 12.34 -1.15 5.61
N VAL A 309 12.77 -2.42 5.79
CA VAL A 309 13.54 -2.85 6.96
C VAL A 309 14.95 -3.27 6.57
N GLU A 310 15.92 -2.65 7.21
CA GLU A 310 17.32 -3.06 7.24
C GLU A 310 17.57 -3.87 8.52
N HIS A 311 17.88 -5.17 8.33
CA HIS A 311 18.00 -6.14 9.41
C HIS A 311 19.02 -5.74 10.47
N GLY A 312 18.62 -5.66 11.72
CA GLY A 312 19.45 -5.26 12.86
C GLY A 312 19.65 -3.75 13.03
N VAL A 313 19.19 -2.92 12.08
CA VAL A 313 19.36 -1.46 12.13
C VAL A 313 18.05 -0.77 12.55
N ASN A 314 16.96 -0.99 11.80
CA ASN A 314 15.66 -0.39 12.11
C ASN A 314 14.56 -1.45 12.36
N GLY A 315 14.95 -2.73 12.41
CA GLY A 315 14.04 -3.83 12.66
C GLY A 315 14.67 -5.18 12.35
N PHE A 316 13.85 -6.22 12.37
CA PHE A 316 14.27 -7.57 12.03
C PHE A 316 13.55 -8.11 10.81
N LEU A 317 14.26 -8.85 9.97
CA LEU A 317 13.71 -9.65 8.90
C LEU A 317 13.61 -11.12 9.34
N CYS A 318 12.46 -11.74 9.10
CA CYS A 318 12.22 -13.16 9.33
C CYS A 318 11.92 -13.90 8.02
N GLU A 319 11.92 -15.22 8.08
CA GLU A 319 11.55 -16.08 6.96
C GLU A 319 10.03 -16.04 6.72
N VAL A 320 9.65 -16.08 5.45
CA VAL A 320 8.22 -16.12 5.07
C VAL A 320 7.60 -17.46 5.43
N LYS A 321 6.36 -17.44 5.96
CA LYS A 321 5.59 -18.63 6.39
C LYS A 321 6.30 -19.45 7.47
N ASN A 322 7.11 -18.82 8.30
CA ASN A 322 7.84 -19.47 9.38
C ASN A 322 7.53 -18.78 10.72
N ALA A 323 6.55 -19.34 11.45
CA ALA A 323 6.15 -18.84 12.75
C ALA A 323 7.24 -19.01 13.83
N GLN A 324 8.09 -20.04 13.70
CA GLN A 324 9.20 -20.30 14.62
C GLN A 324 10.26 -19.21 14.50
N ASP A 325 10.67 -18.88 13.26
CA ASP A 325 11.64 -17.81 13.04
C ASP A 325 11.07 -16.43 13.45
N LEU A 326 9.78 -16.19 13.15
CA LEU A 326 9.09 -14.99 13.65
C LEU A 326 9.12 -14.90 15.18
N ALA A 327 8.83 -15.99 15.89
CA ALA A 327 8.90 -16.04 17.35
C ALA A 327 10.32 -15.77 17.88
N VAL A 328 11.36 -16.28 17.19
CA VAL A 328 12.76 -15.99 17.52
C VAL A 328 13.03 -14.49 17.39
N LYS A 329 12.61 -13.84 16.29
CA LYS A 329 12.80 -12.39 16.08
C LYS A 329 12.01 -11.54 17.10
N MET A 330 10.81 -11.95 17.45
CA MET A 330 10.03 -11.30 18.50
C MET A 330 10.69 -11.44 19.87
N LYS A 331 11.25 -12.63 20.20
CA LYS A 331 11.99 -12.84 21.43
C LYS A 331 13.28 -12.01 21.44
N GLU A 332 14.01 -11.90 20.34
CA GLU A 332 15.20 -11.05 20.19
C GLU A 332 14.86 -9.58 20.47
N MET A 333 13.73 -9.08 19.95
CA MET A 333 13.25 -7.72 20.20
C MET A 333 12.95 -7.48 21.70
N LEU A 334 12.42 -8.47 22.41
CA LEU A 334 12.17 -8.37 23.85
C LEU A 334 13.45 -8.30 24.67
N LEU A 335 14.54 -8.95 24.22
CA LEU A 335 15.84 -8.94 24.90
C LEU A 335 16.61 -7.63 24.73
N PHE A 336 16.26 -6.82 23.73
CA PHE A 336 16.89 -5.51 23.57
C PHE A 336 16.51 -4.59 24.74
N SER A 337 17.46 -3.77 25.17
CA SER A 337 17.21 -2.70 26.13
C SER A 337 16.28 -1.64 25.54
N GLU A 338 15.69 -0.82 26.37
CA GLU A 338 14.88 0.30 25.94
C GLU A 338 15.62 1.24 24.99
N ASP A 339 16.87 1.57 25.31
CA ASP A 339 17.74 2.42 24.46
C ASP A 339 18.01 1.79 23.11
N GLN A 340 18.24 0.48 23.06
CA GLN A 340 18.45 -0.23 21.77
C GLN A 340 17.18 -0.18 20.90
N ARG A 341 16.01 -0.41 21.49
CA ARG A 341 14.72 -0.31 20.77
C ARG A 341 14.43 1.12 20.31
N ARG A 342 14.72 2.12 21.16
CA ARG A 342 14.59 3.55 20.82
C ARG A 342 15.49 3.90 19.65
N LEU A 343 16.77 3.52 19.67
CA LEU A 343 17.71 3.75 18.56
C LEU A 343 17.22 3.08 17.26
N MET A 344 16.70 1.86 17.36
CA MET A 344 16.11 1.15 16.21
C MET A 344 14.89 1.89 15.65
N GLY A 345 14.05 2.46 16.51
CA GLY A 345 12.92 3.31 16.13
C GLY A 345 13.36 4.65 15.48
N GLU A 346 14.39 5.29 16.02
CA GLU A 346 15.00 6.50 15.44
C GLU A 346 15.55 6.21 14.03
N ASN A 347 16.23 5.09 13.84
CA ASN A 347 16.70 4.64 12.54
C ASN A 347 15.54 4.35 11.56
N SER A 348 14.41 3.81 12.08
CA SER A 348 13.18 3.65 11.28
C SER A 348 12.70 5.01 10.77
N ARG A 349 12.60 6.00 11.63
CA ARG A 349 12.18 7.37 11.28
C ARG A 349 13.14 8.01 10.27
N LEU A 350 14.43 7.96 10.50
CA LEU A 350 15.45 8.51 9.58
C LEU A 350 15.37 7.89 8.19
N LYS A 351 15.10 6.59 8.10
CA LYS A 351 14.92 5.92 6.81
C LYS A 351 13.67 6.45 6.08
N MET A 352 12.58 6.72 6.80
CA MET A 352 11.37 7.29 6.19
C MET A 352 11.62 8.70 5.67
N GLU A 353 12.33 9.54 6.42
CA GLU A 353 12.70 10.90 6.00
C GLU A 353 13.57 10.91 4.75
N LYS A 354 14.50 9.98 4.66
CA LYS A 354 15.45 9.91 3.55
C LYS A 354 14.88 9.27 2.29
N GLU A 355 14.09 8.21 2.43
CA GLU A 355 13.77 7.32 1.31
C GLU A 355 12.27 7.26 0.99
N PHE A 356 11.39 7.53 1.96
CA PHE A 356 9.94 7.26 1.84
C PHE A 356 9.06 8.48 2.10
N ASP A 357 9.61 9.70 2.21
CA ASP A 357 8.80 10.91 2.32
C ASP A 357 7.86 11.02 1.10
N GLU A 358 6.56 11.29 1.33
CA GLU A 358 5.58 11.45 0.25
C GLU A 358 5.98 12.57 -0.73
N ASN A 359 6.74 13.57 -0.29
CA ASN A 359 7.22 14.63 -1.15
C ASN A 359 8.13 14.12 -2.27
N ILE A 360 8.91 13.06 -2.04
CA ILE A 360 9.73 12.40 -3.08
C ILE A 360 8.81 11.86 -4.19
N VAL A 361 7.73 11.19 -3.80
CA VAL A 361 6.74 10.64 -4.74
C VAL A 361 6.01 11.75 -5.47
N ILE A 362 5.56 12.78 -4.75
CA ILE A 362 4.82 13.91 -5.32
C ILE A 362 5.67 14.65 -6.35
N GLN A 363 6.94 14.91 -6.07
CA GLN A 363 7.84 15.60 -7.02
C GLN A 363 8.03 14.79 -8.31
N LYS A 364 8.22 13.48 -8.23
CA LYS A 364 8.30 12.62 -9.41
C LYS A 364 7.02 12.65 -10.24
N TYR A 365 5.84 12.67 -9.59
CA TYR A 365 4.57 12.83 -10.30
C TYR A 365 4.43 14.19 -10.97
N LEU A 366 4.76 15.29 -10.30
CA LEU A 366 4.69 16.63 -10.88
C LEU A 366 5.59 16.74 -12.12
N GLN A 367 6.83 16.23 -12.01
CA GLN A 367 7.74 16.19 -13.16
C GLN A 367 7.17 15.38 -14.33
N ALA A 368 6.62 14.18 -14.06
CA ALA A 368 6.03 13.35 -15.10
C ALA A 368 4.76 14.00 -15.72
N VAL A 369 3.95 14.67 -14.89
CA VAL A 369 2.77 15.45 -15.33
C VAL A 369 3.18 16.57 -16.27
N ASP A 370 4.17 17.37 -15.89
CA ASP A 370 4.64 18.50 -16.70
C ASP A 370 5.17 18.03 -18.06
N LEU A 371 6.00 17.00 -18.07
CA LEU A 371 6.56 16.43 -19.31
C LEU A 371 5.47 15.84 -20.22
N ALA A 372 4.52 15.09 -19.63
CA ALA A 372 3.41 14.53 -20.40
C ALA A 372 2.51 15.60 -21.01
N LEU A 373 2.24 16.69 -20.29
CA LEU A 373 1.45 17.83 -20.78
C LEU A 373 2.17 18.67 -21.85
N LEU A 374 3.51 18.59 -21.92
CA LEU A 374 4.33 19.21 -22.98
C LEU A 374 4.53 18.28 -24.18
N GLY A 375 4.04 17.04 -24.13
CA GLY A 375 4.28 16.02 -25.16
C GLY A 375 5.73 15.55 -25.23
N GLN A 376 6.50 15.72 -24.16
CA GLN A 376 7.90 15.32 -24.05
C GLN A 376 8.03 13.96 -23.37
N PRO A 377 9.01 13.12 -23.76
CA PRO A 377 9.32 11.91 -23.02
C PRO A 377 9.87 12.26 -21.63
N VAL A 378 9.53 11.46 -20.64
CA VAL A 378 10.14 11.57 -19.31
C VAL A 378 11.57 11.01 -19.40
N PRO A 379 12.58 11.71 -18.92
CA PRO A 379 14.00 11.33 -19.02
C PRO A 379 14.35 10.05 -18.23
#